data_84dda18ef012f475acb8910b1bc6a4a7
#
_entry.id   84dda18ef012f475acb8910b1bc6a4a7
#
_cell.length_a   1.000
_cell.length_b   1.000
_cell.length_c   1.000
_cell.angle_alpha   90.00
_cell.angle_beta   90.00
_cell.angle_gamma   90.00
#
_symmetry.space_group_name_H-M   'P 1'
#
loop_
_entity.id
_entity.type
_entity.pdbx_description
1 polymer ?
#
loop_
_entity_poly.entity_id
_entity_poly.type
_entity_poly.pdbx_seq_one_letter_code
_entity_poly.pdbx_strand_id
1 'polypeptide(L)'
;MNTSTDTIVAPATASGGAIAVIRLSGPEAIACCDRIFRGRKPLAEAAGHTLHYGEVIDGDRTIDDVVAAIYRAPHSYTGEDAVELSCHGSPYIVSEINNHARYNLQLLEETQLLSGNGSGAARGGKAPSILEALKDA
;
A
#
# COMPACT_ATOMS: atom_id res chain seq x y z
N MET A 1 15.30 5.09 17.74
CA MET A 1 14.88 4.76 17.29
C MET A 1 14.74 4.96 16.06
N ASN A 2 14.88 4.49 15.55
CA ASN A 2 14.87 4.65 14.30
C ASN A 2 13.69 4.19 13.64
N THR A 3 12.72 4.95 13.78
CA THR A 3 11.48 4.57 13.19
C THR A 3 11.48 4.89 11.73
N SER A 4 12.54 5.48 11.22
CA SER A 4 12.55 5.84 9.82
C SER A 4 12.55 4.64 8.91
N THR A 5 12.79 3.44 9.44
CA THR A 5 12.73 2.26 8.61
C THR A 5 11.37 1.62 8.60
N ASP A 6 10.46 2.08 9.42
CA ASP A 6 9.13 1.48 9.45
C ASP A 6 8.23 2.10 8.41
N THR A 7 7.42 1.28 7.79
CA THR A 7 6.37 1.77 6.90
C THR A 7 5.05 1.71 7.63
N ILE A 8 4.26 2.74 7.50
CA ILE A 8 3.01 2.88 8.23
C ILE A 8 1.87 3.08 7.26
N VAL A 9 0.76 2.47 7.54
CA VAL A 9 -0.48 2.66 6.78
C VAL A 9 -1.55 3.12 7.77
N ALA A 10 -2.17 4.23 7.49
CA ALA A 10 -3.23 4.73 8.37
C ALA A 10 -4.12 5.73 7.66
N PRO A 11 -5.39 5.84 8.09
CA PRO A 11 -6.22 6.93 7.59
C PRO A 11 -5.63 8.26 8.03
N ALA A 12 -5.66 9.22 7.14
CA ALA A 12 -5.08 10.53 7.40
C ALA A 12 -6.13 11.63 7.55
N THR A 13 -7.40 11.31 7.29
CA THR A 13 -8.48 12.27 7.42
C THR A 13 -9.44 11.82 8.50
N ALA A 14 -10.18 12.76 9.04
CA ALA A 14 -11.24 12.43 10.00
C ALA A 14 -12.33 11.65 9.29
N SER A 15 -13.05 10.83 10.03
CA SER A 15 -14.12 10.04 9.45
C SER A 15 -15.31 10.93 9.16
N GLY A 16 -16.14 10.48 8.24
CA GLY A 16 -17.42 11.14 7.97
C GLY A 16 -17.44 12.12 6.83
N GLY A 17 -16.31 12.41 6.21
CA GLY A 17 -16.29 13.29 5.05
C GLY A 17 -16.65 12.55 3.78
N ALA A 18 -16.85 13.29 2.70
CA ALA A 18 -17.14 12.70 1.40
C ALA A 18 -15.94 11.97 0.83
N ILE A 19 -14.76 12.47 1.14
CA ILE A 19 -13.50 11.90 0.65
C ILE A 19 -12.63 11.61 1.86
N ALA A 20 -11.95 10.48 1.82
CA ALA A 20 -11.00 10.12 2.84
C ALA A 20 -9.65 9.89 2.19
N VAL A 21 -8.60 10.07 2.97
CA VAL A 21 -7.23 9.83 2.52
C VAL A 21 -6.62 8.77 3.41
N ILE A 22 -6.02 7.76 2.80
CA ILE A 22 -5.24 6.76 3.51
C ILE A 22 -3.80 6.98 3.11
N ARG A 23 -2.93 7.16 4.10
CA ARG A 23 -1.52 7.45 3.84
C ARG A 23 -0.66 6.24 4.13
N LEU A 24 0.22 5.94 3.19
CA LEU A 24 1.27 4.96 3.40
C LEU A 24 2.58 5.75 3.40
N SER A 25 3.41 5.58 4.41
CA SER A 25 4.64 6.34 4.50
C SER A 25 5.76 5.44 5.00
N GLY A 26 6.89 5.48 4.33
CA GLY A 26 8.05 4.70 4.71
C GLY A 26 8.70 4.04 3.50
N PRO A 27 9.75 3.28 3.74
CA PRO A 27 10.53 2.70 2.63
C PRO A 27 9.71 1.78 1.73
N GLU A 28 8.70 1.12 2.27
CA GLU A 28 7.90 0.18 1.49
C GLU A 28 6.58 0.74 1.01
N ALA A 29 6.35 2.03 1.20
CA ALA A 29 5.04 2.61 0.92
C ALA A 29 4.62 2.44 -0.53
N ILE A 30 5.51 2.74 -1.46
CA ILE A 30 5.16 2.68 -2.88
C ILE A 30 5.02 1.23 -3.31
N ALA A 31 5.93 0.35 -2.89
CA ALA A 31 5.84 -1.06 -3.25
C ALA A 31 4.58 -1.69 -2.68
N CYS A 32 4.22 -1.35 -1.46
CA CYS A 32 3.00 -1.87 -0.84
C CYS A 32 1.77 -1.42 -1.62
N CYS A 33 1.70 -0.15 -1.94
CA CYS A 33 0.55 0.38 -2.65
C CYS A 33 0.45 -0.21 -4.05
N ASP A 34 1.60 -0.44 -4.69
CA ASP A 34 1.61 -1.01 -6.03
C ASP A 34 1.00 -2.41 -6.05
N ARG A 35 1.01 -3.12 -4.94
CA ARG A 35 0.42 -4.46 -4.87
C ARG A 35 -1.10 -4.43 -4.90
N ILE A 36 -1.70 -3.33 -4.52
CA ILE A 36 -3.16 -3.25 -4.40
C ILE A 36 -3.78 -2.24 -5.35
N PHE A 37 -2.98 -1.56 -6.14
CA PHE A 37 -3.45 -0.50 -7.02
C PHE A 37 -3.35 -0.93 -8.47
N ARG A 38 -4.39 -0.66 -9.24
CA ARG A 38 -4.37 -0.93 -10.67
C ARG A 38 -4.71 0.34 -11.42
N GLY A 39 -3.75 0.86 -12.17
CA GLY A 39 -3.91 2.05 -12.97
C GLY A 39 -3.22 1.88 -14.30
N ARG A 40 -2.86 2.98 -14.92
CA ARG A 40 -2.28 2.92 -16.26
C ARG A 40 -0.88 2.34 -16.25
N LYS A 41 -0.15 2.55 -15.19
CA LYS A 41 1.20 2.01 -15.08
C LYS A 41 1.52 1.75 -13.62
N PRO A 42 2.55 0.97 -13.34
CA PRO A 42 2.92 0.69 -11.97
C PRO A 42 3.33 1.95 -11.23
N LEU A 43 2.94 2.05 -9.96
CA LEU A 43 3.32 3.19 -9.14
C LEU A 43 4.82 3.24 -8.92
N ALA A 44 5.48 2.11 -8.96
CA ALA A 44 6.93 2.08 -8.79
C ALA A 44 7.65 2.91 -9.85
N GLU A 45 7.02 3.10 -11.00
CA GLU A 45 7.61 3.88 -12.08
C GLU A 45 7.21 5.34 -12.05
N ALA A 46 6.36 5.73 -11.12
CA ALA A 46 5.85 7.09 -11.08
C ALA A 46 6.86 8.05 -10.48
N ALA A 47 6.88 9.26 -11.01
CA ALA A 47 7.71 10.30 -10.43
C ALA A 47 7.05 10.86 -9.17
N GLY A 48 7.84 11.47 -8.32
CA GLY A 48 7.28 12.16 -7.17
C GLY A 48 6.41 13.33 -7.60
N HIS A 49 5.46 13.68 -6.76
CA HIS A 49 4.52 14.77 -7.01
C HIS A 49 3.66 14.53 -8.23
N THR A 50 3.25 13.28 -8.45
CA THR A 50 2.33 12.96 -9.53
C THR A 50 1.10 12.27 -8.98
N LEU A 51 0.00 12.39 -9.71
CA LEU A 51 -1.26 11.80 -9.34
C LEU A 51 -1.63 10.73 -10.35
N HIS A 52 -2.21 9.65 -9.86
CA HIS A 52 -2.57 8.52 -10.72
C HIS A 52 -3.95 8.02 -10.37
N TYR A 53 -4.82 8.03 -11.36
CA TYR A 53 -6.17 7.51 -11.16
C TYR A 53 -6.16 6.01 -11.37
N GLY A 54 -6.86 5.30 -10.53
CA GLY A 54 -6.97 3.86 -10.68
C GLY A 54 -7.92 3.27 -9.67
N GLU A 55 -7.72 2.01 -9.37
CA GLU A 55 -8.59 1.27 -8.48
C GLU A 55 -7.76 0.54 -7.43
N VAL A 56 -8.32 0.43 -6.23
CA VAL A 56 -7.76 -0.49 -5.25
C VAL A 56 -8.46 -1.82 -5.47
N ILE A 57 -7.68 -2.86 -5.68
CA ILE A 57 -8.23 -4.17 -6.01
C ILE A 57 -7.82 -5.21 -4.98
N ASP A 58 -8.67 -6.21 -4.83
CA ASP A 58 -8.40 -7.35 -3.99
C ASP A 58 -8.76 -8.56 -4.85
N GLY A 59 -7.74 -9.14 -5.50
CA GLY A 59 -7.98 -10.18 -6.48
C GLY A 59 -8.73 -9.59 -7.67
N ASP A 60 -9.88 -10.16 -7.94
CA ASP A 60 -10.71 -9.67 -9.04
C ASP A 60 -11.69 -8.60 -8.62
N ARG A 61 -11.75 -8.29 -7.34
CA ARG A 61 -12.74 -7.36 -6.83
C ARG A 61 -12.15 -5.97 -6.74
N THR A 62 -12.89 -4.98 -7.20
CA THR A 62 -12.51 -3.58 -7.02
C THR A 62 -13.13 -3.09 -5.73
N ILE A 63 -12.30 -2.59 -4.83
CA ILE A 63 -12.79 -2.03 -3.59
C ILE A 63 -13.31 -0.62 -3.82
N ASP A 64 -12.55 0.20 -4.53
CA ASP A 64 -12.97 1.58 -4.80
C ASP A 64 -12.11 2.16 -5.90
N ASP A 65 -12.62 3.19 -6.55
CA ASP A 65 -11.85 4.03 -7.45
C ASP A 65 -11.11 5.03 -6.61
N VAL A 66 -9.85 5.25 -6.90
CA VAL A 66 -9.01 6.10 -6.05
C VAL A 66 -8.07 6.95 -6.90
N VAL A 67 -7.53 7.97 -6.25
CA VAL A 67 -6.42 8.73 -6.81
C VAL A 67 -5.22 8.51 -5.91
N ALA A 68 -4.12 8.06 -6.47
CA ALA A 68 -2.89 7.84 -5.72
C ALA A 68 -1.93 9.00 -5.98
N ALA A 69 -1.52 9.69 -4.92
CA ALA A 69 -0.53 10.74 -5.02
C ALA A 69 0.80 10.18 -4.54
N ILE A 70 1.83 10.32 -5.33
CA ILE A 70 3.14 9.75 -5.05
C ILE A 70 4.10 10.83 -4.58
N TYR A 71 4.80 10.56 -3.48
CA TYR A 71 5.82 11.45 -2.95
C TYR A 71 7.09 10.66 -2.75
N ARG A 72 8.20 11.19 -3.25
CA ARG A 72 9.49 10.52 -3.12
C ARG A 72 10.36 11.27 -2.11
N ALA A 73 11.00 10.51 -1.23
CA ALA A 73 11.88 11.09 -0.23
C ALA A 73 12.96 11.93 -0.89
N PRO A 74 13.36 13.03 -0.29
CA PRO A 74 12.85 13.59 0.95
C PRO A 74 11.71 14.58 0.75
N HIS A 75 11.16 14.66 -0.45
CA HIS A 75 10.17 15.68 -0.80
C HIS A 75 8.77 15.17 -0.52
N SER A 76 8.45 15.04 0.74
CA SER A 76 7.13 14.60 1.18
C SER A 76 6.85 15.19 2.55
N TYR A 77 5.61 15.06 2.98
CA TYR A 77 5.22 15.59 4.28
C TYR A 77 6.00 14.94 5.42
N THR A 78 6.26 13.64 5.29
CA THR A 78 6.97 12.90 6.33
C THR A 78 8.47 12.83 6.09
N GLY A 79 8.95 13.29 4.94
CA GLY A 79 10.36 13.16 4.57
C GLY A 79 10.71 11.81 3.98
N GLU A 80 9.75 10.92 3.88
CA GLU A 80 9.96 9.57 3.37
C GLU A 80 9.18 9.37 2.08
N ASP A 81 9.39 8.27 1.39
CA ASP A 81 8.49 7.89 0.31
C ASP A 81 7.10 7.74 0.90
N ALA A 82 6.12 8.24 0.20
CA ALA A 82 4.75 8.17 0.68
C ALA A 82 3.77 8.09 -0.47
N VAL A 83 2.63 7.48 -0.18
CA VAL A 83 1.50 7.45 -1.11
C VAL A 83 0.28 7.91 -0.34
N GLU A 84 -0.51 8.77 -0.94
CA GLU A 84 -1.79 9.13 -0.37
C GLU A 84 -2.88 8.66 -1.32
N LEU A 85 -3.73 7.77 -0.84
CA LEU A 85 -4.86 7.27 -1.62
C LEU A 85 -6.10 8.03 -1.21
N SER A 86 -6.65 8.79 -2.15
CA SER A 86 -7.92 9.47 -1.92
C SER A 86 -9.04 8.57 -2.39
N CYS A 87 -9.95 8.25 -1.51
CA CYS A 87 -11.04 7.33 -1.78
C CYS A 87 -12.35 7.91 -1.28
N HIS A 88 -13.44 7.20 -1.52
CA HIS A 88 -14.72 7.64 -0.98
C HIS A 88 -14.69 7.54 0.53
N GLY A 89 -15.36 8.46 1.20
CA GLY A 89 -15.30 8.59 2.64
C GLY A 89 -16.17 7.64 3.43
N SER A 90 -16.72 6.62 2.79
CA SER A 90 -17.50 5.60 3.47
C SER A 90 -16.63 4.88 4.51
N PRO A 91 -17.08 4.76 5.74
CA PRO A 91 -16.29 4.03 6.74
C PRO A 91 -15.99 2.61 6.31
N TYR A 92 -16.90 1.97 5.60
CA TYR A 92 -16.68 0.63 5.11
C TYR A 92 -15.53 0.60 4.11
N ILE A 93 -15.52 1.52 3.14
CA ILE A 93 -14.47 1.57 2.13
C ILE A 93 -13.12 1.90 2.75
N VAL A 94 -13.10 2.88 3.65
CA VAL A 94 -11.86 3.25 4.33
C VAL A 94 -11.29 2.06 5.07
N SER A 95 -12.14 1.34 5.79
CA SER A 95 -11.70 0.18 6.55
C SER A 95 -11.17 -0.92 5.62
N GLU A 96 -11.88 -1.16 4.51
CA GLU A 96 -11.46 -2.20 3.56
C GLU A 96 -10.10 -1.87 2.95
N ILE A 97 -9.90 -0.65 2.52
CA ILE A 97 -8.64 -0.26 1.91
C ILE A 97 -7.51 -0.29 2.93
N ASN A 98 -7.79 0.26 4.11
CA ASN A 98 -6.76 0.33 5.14
C ASN A 98 -6.30 -1.05 5.56
N ASN A 99 -7.25 -1.95 5.78
CA ASN A 99 -6.91 -3.31 6.18
C ASN A 99 -6.19 -4.07 5.08
N HIS A 100 -6.63 -3.88 3.84
CA HIS A 100 -6.01 -4.55 2.72
C HIS A 100 -4.58 -4.06 2.50
N ALA A 101 -4.34 -2.76 2.67
CA ALA A 101 -3.00 -2.21 2.55
C ALA A 101 -2.10 -2.71 3.66
N ARG A 102 -2.62 -2.75 4.88
CA ARG A 102 -1.83 -3.23 6.01
C ARG A 102 -1.47 -4.70 5.86
N TYR A 103 -2.40 -5.50 5.36
CA TYR A 103 -2.13 -6.89 5.13
C TYR A 103 -1.04 -7.07 4.07
N ASN A 104 -1.11 -6.30 2.99
CA ASN A 104 -0.11 -6.40 1.94
C ASN A 104 1.25 -5.88 2.39
N LEU A 105 1.26 -4.89 3.28
CA LEU A 105 2.51 -4.44 3.85
C LEU A 105 3.15 -5.55 4.67
N GLN A 106 2.35 -6.26 5.45
CA GLN A 106 2.87 -7.36 6.25
C GLN A 106 3.46 -8.45 5.35
N LEU A 107 2.77 -8.80 4.29
CA LEU A 107 3.29 -9.79 3.35
C LEU A 107 4.61 -9.34 2.74
N LEU A 108 4.69 -8.09 2.37
CA LEU A 108 5.88 -7.55 1.76
C LEU A 108 7.06 -7.59 2.73
N GLU A 109 6.82 -7.22 3.97
CA GLU A 109 7.85 -7.23 4.99
C GLU A 109 8.33 -8.65 5.29
N GLU A 110 7.40 -9.59 5.33
CA GLU A 110 7.77 -10.98 5.56
C GLU A 110 8.59 -11.53 4.40
N THR A 111 8.23 -11.17 3.19
CA THR A 111 8.98 -11.60 2.04
C THR A 111 10.39 -11.05 2.06
N GLN A 112 10.54 -9.81 2.44
CA GLN A 112 11.86 -9.22 2.53
C GLN A 112 12.71 -9.83 3.62
N LEU A 113 12.10 -10.15 4.73
CA LEU A 113 12.82 -10.78 5.80
C LEU A 113 13.36 -12.14 5.35
N LEU A 114 12.54 -12.90 4.67
CA LEU A 114 12.99 -14.20 4.17
C LEU A 114 14.09 -14.06 3.15
N SER A 115 13.97 -13.08 2.26
CA SER A 115 15.01 -12.85 1.28
C SER A 115 16.29 -12.42 1.94
N GLY A 116 16.20 -11.59 2.93
CA GLY A 116 17.39 -11.12 3.62
C GLY A 116 18.10 -12.20 4.34
N ASN A 117 17.37 -13.23 4.75
CA ASN A 117 17.99 -14.28 5.42
C ASN A 117 18.55 -15.34 4.49
N GLY A 118 18.35 -15.27 3.24
CA GLY A 118 18.86 -16.23 2.53
C GLY A 118 18.54 -16.39 1.28
N SER A 119 18.36 -17.24 0.81
CA SER A 119 18.27 -17.47 -0.36
C SER A 119 17.18 -17.04 -0.96
N GLY A 120 17.32 -16.41 -1.79
CA GLY A 120 16.31 -15.99 -2.52
C GLY A 120 15.35 -17.02 -2.91
N ALA A 121 15.71 -18.14 -2.68
CA ALA A 121 14.85 -19.17 -3.09
C ALA A 121 13.53 -19.10 -2.47
N ALA A 122 13.55 -18.62 -1.36
CA ALA A 122 12.35 -18.70 -0.64
C ALA A 122 11.30 -17.92 -1.27
N ARG A 123 11.76 -17.15 -2.10
CA ARG A 123 10.91 -16.31 -2.46
C ARG A 123 9.82 -16.61 -3.12
N GLY A 124 9.67 -16.47 -3.96
CA GLY A 124 8.58 -16.48 -4.78
C GLY A 124 7.45 -17.38 -4.41
N GLY A 125 7.72 -18.50 -4.01
CA GLY A 125 6.65 -19.41 -3.77
C GLY A 125 5.82 -19.13 -2.57
N LYS A 126 6.32 -18.34 -1.68
CA LYS A 126 5.59 -18.18 -0.45
C LYS A 126 4.47 -17.20 -0.48
N ALA A 127 4.67 -16.13 -1.16
CA ALA A 127 3.66 -15.10 -1.14
C ALA A 127 2.30 -15.59 -1.62
N PRO A 128 2.22 -16.32 -2.70
CA PRO A 128 0.91 -16.84 -3.10
C PRO A 128 0.30 -17.77 -2.07
N SER A 129 1.13 -18.56 -1.44
CA SER A 129 0.60 -19.47 -0.44
C SER A 129 0.00 -18.76 0.74
N ILE A 130 0.65 -17.72 1.19
CA ILE A 130 0.11 -16.96 2.30
C ILE A 130 -1.20 -16.32 1.92
N LEU A 131 -1.24 -15.77 0.73
CA LEU A 131 -2.45 -15.14 0.28
C LEU A 131 -3.58 -16.13 0.17
N GLU A 132 -3.30 -17.31 -0.35
CA GLU A 132 -4.32 -18.32 -0.47
C GLU A 132 -4.81 -18.78 0.90
N ALA A 133 -3.91 -18.93 1.83
CA ALA A 133 -4.31 -19.33 3.17
C ALA A 133 -5.24 -18.32 3.80
N LEU A 134 -5.00 -17.07 3.55
CA LEU A 134 -5.86 -16.06 4.12
C LEU A 134 -7.20 -16.00 3.45
N LYS A 135 -7.26 -16.26 2.17
CA LYS A 135 -8.55 -16.31 1.51
C LYS A 135 -9.39 -17.47 2.02
N ASP A 136 -8.73 -18.55 2.35
CA ASP A 136 -9.47 -19.71 2.84
C ASP A 136 -9.89 -19.54 4.28
N ALA A 137 -9.24 -18.69 4.98
CA ALA A 137 -9.61 -18.47 6.37
C ALA A 137 -10.80 -17.54 6.46
#